data_5c17d2e32a95313dfe7325f9fbb30d85
#
_entry.id   5c17d2e32a95313dfe7325f9fbb30d85
#
_cell.length_a   1.000
_cell.length_b   1.000
_cell.length_c   1.000
_cell.angle_alpha   90.00
_cell.angle_beta   90.00
_cell.angle_gamma   90.00
#
_symmetry.space_group_name_H-M   'P 1'
#
loop_
_entity.id
_entity.type
_entity.pdbx_description
1 polymer ?
#
loop_
_entity_poly.entity_id
_entity_poly.type
_entity_poly.pdbx_seq_one_letter_code
_entity_poly.pdbx_strand_id
1 'polypeptide(L)' 'MKELALGYLRQKAFSDRDKALMSLKLLTENAVGIGDHTTEDFYKNLDEALDLLVDAEDRIEVLGKYYGR' A
#
# COMPACT_ATOMS: atom_id res chain seq x y z
N MET A 1 -24.22 -11.76 -0.94
CA MET A 1 -23.74 -10.39 -0.82
C MET A 1 -22.55 -10.24 0.11
N LYS A 2 -22.61 -10.92 1.27
CA LYS A 2 -21.49 -10.86 2.20
C LYS A 2 -20.18 -11.31 1.56
N GLU A 3 -20.24 -12.41 0.82
CA GLU A 3 -19.01 -12.94 0.21
C GLU A 3 -18.44 -12.00 -0.83
N LEU A 4 -19.31 -11.36 -1.60
CA LEU A 4 -18.84 -10.40 -2.59
C LEU A 4 -18.23 -9.17 -1.93
N ALA A 5 -18.86 -8.70 -0.86
CA ALA A 5 -18.35 -7.53 -0.15
C ALA A 5 -16.98 -7.83 0.48
N LEU A 6 -16.85 -8.99 1.12
CA LEU A 6 -15.59 -9.37 1.72
C LEU A 6 -14.52 -9.61 0.66
N GLY A 7 -14.92 -10.19 -0.47
CA GLY A 7 -13.98 -10.38 -1.58
C GLY A 7 -13.43 -9.06 -2.09
N TYR A 8 -14.30 -8.07 -2.23
CA TYR A 8 -13.87 -6.74 -2.64
C TYR A 8 -12.85 -6.17 -1.64
N LEU A 9 -13.19 -6.24 -0.36
CA LEU A 9 -12.31 -5.67 0.66
C LEU A 9 -10.94 -6.36 0.66
N ARG A 10 -10.93 -7.69 0.53
CA ARG A 10 -9.68 -8.44 0.50
C ARG A 10 -8.83 -8.07 -0.72
N GLN A 11 -9.46 -8.05 -1.88
CA GLN A 11 -8.73 -7.76 -3.10
C GLN A 11 -8.17 -6.35 -3.10
N LYS A 12 -8.95 -5.41 -2.58
CA LYS A 12 -8.46 -4.04 -2.48
C LYS A 12 -7.25 -3.97 -1.56
N ALA A 13 -7.32 -4.62 -0.40
CA ALA A 13 -6.22 -4.59 0.54
C ALA A 13 -4.96 -5.24 -0.03
N PHE A 14 -5.09 -6.38 -0.70
CA PHE A 14 -3.96 -7.03 -1.34
C PHE A 14 -3.38 -6.17 -2.46
N SER A 15 -4.25 -5.56 -3.25
CA SER A 15 -3.80 -4.70 -4.34
C SER A 15 -3.06 -3.47 -3.79
N ASP A 16 -3.60 -2.87 -2.74
CA ASP A 16 -2.97 -1.71 -2.13
C ASP A 16 -1.61 -2.08 -1.54
N ARG A 17 -1.50 -3.26 -0.93
CA ARG A 17 -0.22 -3.73 -0.40
C ARG A 17 0.81 -3.86 -1.52
N ASP A 18 0.42 -4.50 -2.61
CA ASP A 18 1.35 -4.69 -3.73
C ASP A 18 1.76 -3.35 -4.33
N LYS A 19 0.81 -2.44 -4.45
CA LYS A 19 1.08 -1.10 -4.95
C LYS A 19 2.07 -0.36 -4.06
N ALA A 20 1.86 -0.46 -2.75
CA ALA A 20 2.73 0.21 -1.79
C ALA A 20 4.14 -0.37 -1.82
N LEU A 21 4.25 -1.70 -1.89
CA LEU A 21 5.55 -2.34 -1.94
C LEU A 21 6.31 -1.96 -3.19
N MET A 22 5.62 -1.89 -4.33
CA MET A 22 6.27 -1.49 -5.57
C MET A 22 6.72 -0.04 -5.49
N SER A 23 5.87 0.83 -4.93
CA SER A 23 6.22 2.24 -4.78
C SER A 23 7.45 2.41 -3.90
N LEU A 24 7.47 1.71 -2.77
CA LEU A 24 8.62 1.79 -1.87
C LEU A 24 9.89 1.26 -2.53
N LYS A 25 9.75 0.18 -3.28
CA LYS A 25 10.90 -0.38 -3.99
C LYS A 25 11.48 0.64 -4.97
N LEU A 26 10.61 1.26 -5.76
CA LEU A 26 11.07 2.24 -6.73
C LEU A 26 11.69 3.45 -6.06
N LEU A 27 11.07 3.92 -4.99
CA LEU A 27 11.55 5.12 -4.31
C LEU A 27 12.86 4.88 -3.56
N THR A 28 13.05 3.69 -3.01
CA THR A 28 14.22 3.40 -2.20
C THR A 28 15.40 2.84 -2.99
N GLU A 29 15.11 2.17 -4.11
CA GLU A 29 16.18 1.52 -4.88
C GLU A 29 16.59 2.30 -6.10
N ASN A 30 15.70 3.15 -6.60
CA ASN A 30 15.97 3.96 -7.76
C ASN A 30 15.75 5.41 -7.40
N ALA A 31 16.80 6.17 -7.41
CA ALA A 31 16.68 7.61 -7.17
C ALA A 31 16.22 8.34 -8.43
N VAL A 32 15.71 7.61 -9.39
CA VAL A 32 15.24 8.18 -10.65
C VAL A 32 14.07 9.11 -10.35
N GLY A 33 14.08 10.26 -10.96
CA GLY A 33 13.02 11.23 -10.77
C GLY A 33 13.28 12.27 -9.71
N ILE A 34 14.30 12.04 -8.87
CA ILE A 34 14.63 13.05 -7.86
C ILE A 34 15.03 14.36 -8.53
N GLY A 35 15.67 14.26 -9.70
CA GLY A 35 16.06 15.44 -10.43
C GLY A 35 14.91 16.29 -10.88
N ASP A 36 13.74 15.70 -11.05
CA ASP A 36 12.56 16.39 -11.53
C ASP A 36 11.64 16.86 -10.41
N HIS A 37 11.94 16.46 -9.18
CA HIS A 37 11.08 16.74 -8.04
C HIS A 37 11.91 17.32 -6.90
N THR A 38 11.24 18.04 -6.03
CA THR A 38 11.92 18.58 -4.86
C THR A 38 12.16 17.46 -3.86
N THR A 39 13.07 17.73 -2.93
CA THR A 39 13.32 16.81 -1.83
C THR A 39 12.04 16.60 -1.01
N GLU A 40 11.24 17.64 -0.87
CA GLU A 40 9.98 17.55 -0.15
C GLU A 40 9.04 16.56 -0.81
N ASP A 41 8.96 16.60 -2.14
CA ASP A 41 8.11 15.67 -2.86
C ASP A 41 8.58 14.23 -2.67
N PHE A 42 9.88 14.02 -2.63
CA PHE A 42 10.42 12.69 -2.42
C PHE A 42 10.02 12.13 -1.05
N TYR A 43 10.18 12.95 -0.01
CA TYR A 43 9.79 12.54 1.33
C TYR A 43 8.29 12.29 1.43
N LYS A 44 7.49 13.16 0.81
CA LYS A 44 6.05 13.00 0.80
C LYS A 44 5.66 11.66 0.16
N ASN A 45 6.30 11.33 -0.96
CA ASN A 45 6.00 10.09 -1.65
C ASN A 45 6.38 8.88 -0.81
N LEU A 46 7.50 8.95 -0.10
CA LEU A 46 7.88 7.87 0.81
C LEU A 46 6.85 7.68 1.92
N ASP A 47 6.43 8.78 2.54
CA ASP A 47 5.46 8.72 3.61
C ASP A 47 4.14 8.16 3.13
N GLU A 48 3.68 8.60 1.96
CA GLU A 48 2.42 8.11 1.42
C GLU A 48 2.47 6.62 1.11
N ALA A 49 3.60 6.16 0.57
CA ALA A 49 3.74 4.75 0.25
C ALA A 49 3.74 3.90 1.52
N LEU A 50 4.43 4.37 2.55
CA LEU A 50 4.44 3.63 3.81
C LEU A 50 3.08 3.64 4.48
N ASP A 51 2.38 4.77 4.45
CA ASP A 51 1.03 4.84 5.02
C ASP A 51 0.10 3.85 4.32
N LEU A 52 0.20 3.76 3.00
CA LEU A 52 -0.62 2.82 2.26
C LEU A 52 -0.28 1.38 2.64
N LEU A 53 1.00 1.07 2.81
CA LEU A 53 1.41 -0.28 3.18
C LEU A 53 0.88 -0.66 4.56
N VAL A 54 1.04 0.25 5.52
CA VAL A 54 0.56 -0.01 6.88
C VAL A 54 -0.95 -0.20 6.89
N ASP A 55 -1.67 0.66 6.18
CA ASP A 55 -3.12 0.55 6.11
C ASP A 55 -3.54 -0.78 5.47
N ALA A 56 -2.89 -1.17 4.38
CA ALA A 56 -3.23 -2.41 3.69
C ALA A 56 -2.94 -3.63 4.57
N GLU A 57 -1.78 -3.64 5.24
CA GLU A 57 -1.43 -4.76 6.12
C GLU A 57 -2.40 -4.87 7.29
N ASP A 58 -2.78 -3.74 7.87
CA ASP A 58 -3.75 -3.74 8.95
C ASP A 58 -5.09 -4.28 8.49
N ARG A 59 -5.53 -3.88 7.31
CA ARG A 59 -6.80 -4.36 6.76
C ARG A 59 -6.77 -5.87 6.51
N ILE A 60 -5.67 -6.36 5.98
CA ILE A 60 -5.51 -7.79 5.74
C ILE A 60 -5.59 -8.56 7.06
N GLU A 61 -4.92 -8.05 8.07
CA GLU A 61 -4.92 -8.69 9.37
C GLU A 61 -6.33 -8.70 9.98
N VAL A 62 -7.02 -7.56 9.92
CA VAL A 62 -8.37 -7.46 10.48
C VAL A 62 -9.33 -8.39 9.74
N LEU A 63 -9.24 -8.40 8.42
CA LEU A 63 -10.12 -9.27 7.64
C LEU A 63 -9.86 -10.74 7.94
N GLY A 64 -8.59 -11.11 8.11
CA GLY A 64 -8.27 -12.47 8.46
C GLY A 64 -8.76 -12.84 9.83
N LYS A 65 -8.63 -11.92 10.79
CA LYS A 65 -9.01 -12.18 12.17
C LYS A 65 -10.51 -12.37 12.34
N TYR A 66 -11.30 -11.56 11.66
CA TYR A 66 -12.75 -11.56 11.92
C TYR A 66 -13.57 -12.28 10.86
N TYR A 67 -13.07 -12.42 9.66
CA TYR A 67 -13.86 -12.95 8.55
C TYR A 67 -13.13 -14.00 7.75
N GLY A 68 -11.89 -14.22 8.04
CA GLY A 68 -11.14 -15.08 7.22
C GLY A 68 -10.81 -16.34 7.93
N ARG A 69 -9.93 -16.90 7.40
CA ARG A 69 -9.36 -18.08 7.90
C ARG A 69 -7.96 -17.90 7.88
#